data_c418f748d8184734c960ea82914d1630
#
_entry.id   c418f748d8184734c960ea82914d1630
#
_cell.length_a   1.000
_cell.length_b   1.000
_cell.length_c   1.000
_cell.angle_alpha   90.00
_cell.angle_beta   90.00
_cell.angle_gamma   90.00
#
_symmetry.space_group_name_H-M   'P 1'
#
loop_
_entity.id
_entity.type
_entity.pdbx_description
1 polymer ?
#
loop_
_entity_poly.entity_id
_entity_poly.type
_entity_poly.pdbx_seq_one_letter_code
_entity_poly.pdbx_strand_id
1 'polypeptide(L)'
;MNISKSDIVESTAGRDQGRFFFVLETDGMYATIADGRIRKLEHPKRKKLKHLQLAARSDSCVAEKLRQGDAVLNSELRKALAIFGQEYNSQNQGGE
;
A
#
# COMPACT_ATOMS: atom_id res chain seq x y z
N MET A 1 -10.13 -7.91 -10.12
CA MET A 1 -9.78 -7.09 -8.95
C MET A 1 -9.12 -5.79 -9.40
N ASN A 2 -9.61 -4.67 -8.92
CA ASN A 2 -9.22 -3.37 -9.45
C ASN A 2 -8.21 -2.66 -8.57
N ILE A 3 -7.02 -3.22 -8.51
CA ILE A 3 -5.91 -2.60 -7.79
C ILE A 3 -5.18 -1.69 -8.76
N SER A 4 -5.00 -0.43 -8.37
CA SER A 4 -4.40 0.59 -9.22
C SER A 4 -3.27 1.29 -8.49
N LYS A 5 -2.47 2.02 -9.26
CA LYS A 5 -1.39 2.84 -8.73
C LYS A 5 -1.93 3.75 -7.61
N SER A 6 -1.18 3.88 -6.55
CA SER A 6 -1.47 4.68 -5.35
C SER A 6 -2.49 4.08 -4.39
N ASP A 7 -3.08 2.93 -4.72
CA ASP A 7 -3.96 2.23 -3.78
C ASP A 7 -3.17 1.66 -2.62
N ILE A 8 -3.85 1.46 -1.50
CA ILE A 8 -3.30 0.74 -0.36
C ILE A 8 -3.82 -0.69 -0.43
N VAL A 9 -2.91 -1.64 -0.35
CA VAL A 9 -3.25 -3.07 -0.41
C VAL A 9 -2.73 -3.78 0.81
N GLU A 10 -3.37 -4.89 1.14
CA GLU A 10 -2.93 -5.79 2.20
C GLU A 10 -2.40 -7.06 1.56
N SER A 11 -1.24 -7.51 2.03
CA SER A 11 -0.69 -8.78 1.57
C SER A 11 -1.46 -9.92 2.21
N THR A 12 -1.88 -10.90 1.41
CA THR A 12 -2.66 -12.03 1.89
C THR A 12 -1.87 -13.33 1.91
N ALA A 13 -0.59 -13.28 1.57
CA ALA A 13 0.23 -14.50 1.51
C ALA A 13 1.70 -14.15 1.75
N GLY A 14 2.45 -15.14 2.20
CA GLY A 14 3.88 -14.99 2.37
C GLY A 14 4.24 -14.39 3.73
N ARG A 15 5.50 -14.00 3.85
CA ARG A 15 6.02 -13.49 5.13
C ARG A 15 5.45 -12.14 5.52
N ASP A 16 4.99 -11.38 4.54
CA ASP A 16 4.42 -10.06 4.79
C ASP A 16 2.91 -10.08 4.89
N GLN A 17 2.31 -11.25 5.07
CA GLN A 17 0.87 -11.41 5.21
C GLN A 17 0.36 -10.50 6.34
N GLY A 18 -0.70 -9.75 6.04
CA GLY A 18 -1.31 -8.83 7.00
C GLY A 18 -0.71 -7.44 7.00
N ARG A 19 0.34 -7.21 6.23
CA ARG A 19 0.96 -5.88 6.15
C ARG A 19 0.35 -5.07 5.02
N PHE A 20 0.40 -3.75 5.18
CA PHE A 20 -0.15 -2.81 4.20
C PHE A 20 0.97 -2.16 3.40
N PHE A 21 0.69 -1.93 2.13
CA PHE A 21 1.65 -1.33 1.21
C PHE A 21 0.93 -0.37 0.26
N PHE A 22 1.68 0.61 -0.25
CA PHE A 22 1.21 1.39 -1.38
C PHE A 22 1.58 0.70 -2.68
N VAL A 23 0.70 0.81 -3.67
CA VAL A 23 0.98 0.31 -5.02
C VAL A 23 1.69 1.41 -5.79
N LEU A 24 2.90 1.12 -6.23
CA LEU A 24 3.69 2.07 -7.01
C LEU A 24 3.32 1.98 -8.49
N GLU A 25 3.06 0.77 -8.96
CA GLU A 25 2.58 0.54 -10.32
C GLU A 25 2.08 -0.89 -10.43
N THR A 26 1.35 -1.16 -11.51
CA THR A 26 0.80 -2.49 -11.74
C THR A 26 0.79 -2.77 -13.24
N ASP A 27 0.96 -4.05 -13.61
CA ASP A 27 0.98 -4.48 -15.00
C ASP A 27 -0.15 -5.47 -15.33
N GLY A 28 -1.14 -5.58 -14.45
CA GLY A 28 -2.27 -6.48 -14.69
C GLY A 28 -2.14 -7.84 -14.05
N MET A 29 -0.93 -8.31 -13.77
CA MET A 29 -0.70 -9.57 -13.05
C MET A 29 0.08 -9.34 -11.76
N TYR A 30 0.96 -8.35 -11.76
CA TYR A 30 1.82 -8.03 -10.63
C TYR A 30 1.66 -6.57 -10.25
N ALA A 31 1.90 -6.29 -8.99
CA ALA A 31 2.01 -4.92 -8.50
C ALA A 31 3.38 -4.73 -7.87
N THR A 32 3.95 -3.55 -8.07
CA THR A 32 5.16 -3.14 -7.39
C THR A 32 4.72 -2.37 -6.17
N ILE A 33 5.10 -2.84 -4.97
CA ILE A 33 4.59 -2.30 -3.71
C ILE A 33 5.73 -1.88 -2.79
N ALA A 34 5.45 -0.91 -1.93
CA ALA A 34 6.40 -0.42 -0.96
C ALA A 34 5.68 0.12 0.27
N ASP A 35 6.33 0.05 1.42
CA ASP A 35 5.79 0.60 2.66
C ASP A 35 6.76 1.61 3.31
N GLY A 36 7.92 1.81 2.73
CA GLY A 36 8.90 2.74 3.26
C GLY A 36 9.68 2.23 4.45
N ARG A 37 9.43 1.00 4.90
CA ARG A 37 10.09 0.43 6.06
C ARG A 37 10.85 -0.85 5.69
N ILE A 38 10.14 -1.94 5.45
CA ILE A 38 10.74 -3.20 5.03
C ILE A 38 10.93 -3.20 3.53
N ARG A 39 9.96 -2.68 2.80
CA ARG A 39 10.03 -2.54 1.34
C ARG A 39 10.13 -1.08 1.00
N LYS A 40 11.37 -0.60 0.87
CA LYS A 40 11.63 0.80 0.60
C LYS A 40 11.46 1.12 -0.87
N LEU A 41 11.27 2.40 -1.17
CA LEU A 41 11.11 2.85 -2.55
C LEU A 41 12.27 2.45 -3.44
N GLU A 42 13.47 2.36 -2.86
CA GLU A 42 14.69 2.00 -3.59
C GLU A 42 14.72 0.52 -3.95
N HIS A 43 14.01 -0.31 -3.17
CA HIS A 43 13.95 -1.76 -3.36
C HIS A 43 12.53 -2.26 -3.12
N PRO A 44 11.58 -1.86 -3.97
CA PRO A 44 10.21 -2.28 -3.78
C PRO A 44 10.05 -3.76 -4.11
N LYS A 45 8.93 -4.32 -3.68
CA LYS A 45 8.64 -5.72 -3.94
C LYS A 45 7.64 -5.84 -5.08
N ARG A 46 7.88 -6.79 -5.96
CA ARG A 46 6.93 -7.14 -7.01
C ARG A 46 6.15 -8.35 -6.54
N LYS A 47 4.83 -8.24 -6.50
CA LYS A 47 3.98 -9.29 -5.94
C LYS A 47 2.77 -9.53 -6.85
N LYS A 48 2.37 -10.79 -6.95
CA LYS A 48 1.19 -11.13 -7.77
C LYS A 48 -0.07 -10.50 -7.19
N LEU A 49 -0.91 -9.98 -8.06
CA LEU A 49 -2.15 -9.34 -7.63
C LEU A 49 -3.05 -10.31 -6.85
N LYS A 50 -3.02 -11.59 -7.19
CA LYS A 50 -3.85 -12.57 -6.49
C LYS A 50 -3.47 -12.75 -5.03
N HIS A 51 -2.28 -12.30 -4.63
CA HIS A 51 -1.82 -12.34 -3.25
C HIS A 51 -1.98 -10.99 -2.54
N LEU A 52 -2.74 -10.09 -3.12
CA LEU A 52 -3.00 -8.77 -2.58
C LEU A 52 -4.49 -8.54 -2.53
N GLN A 53 -4.91 -7.80 -1.50
CA GLN A 53 -6.31 -7.41 -1.35
C GLN A 53 -6.37 -5.90 -1.25
N LEU A 54 -7.28 -5.30 -2.00
CA LEU A 54 -7.47 -3.85 -1.92
C LEU A 54 -7.96 -3.49 -0.53
N ALA A 55 -7.21 -2.62 0.15
CA ALA A 55 -7.57 -2.16 1.48
C ALA A 55 -8.26 -0.81 1.42
N ALA A 56 -7.75 0.10 0.59
CA ALA A 56 -8.35 1.42 0.43
C ALA A 56 -7.82 2.10 -0.81
N ARG A 57 -8.62 2.98 -1.37
CA ARG A 57 -8.16 3.92 -2.37
C ARG A 57 -7.80 5.19 -1.63
N SER A 58 -6.54 5.58 -1.70
CA SER A 58 -6.03 6.66 -0.89
C SER A 58 -6.19 8.01 -1.58
N ASP A 59 -6.64 9.00 -0.80
CA ASP A 59 -6.72 10.39 -1.25
C ASP A 59 -5.68 11.26 -0.57
N SER A 60 -4.71 10.64 0.10
CA SER A 60 -3.66 11.37 0.79
C SER A 60 -2.75 12.11 -0.18
N CYS A 61 -1.99 13.06 0.36
CA CYS A 61 -0.98 13.77 -0.44
C CYS A 61 0.02 12.80 -1.05
N VAL A 62 0.38 11.76 -0.30
CA VAL A 62 1.31 10.74 -0.78
C VAL A 62 0.73 10.02 -2.00
N ALA A 63 -0.53 9.60 -1.93
CA ALA A 63 -1.17 8.92 -3.03
C ALA A 63 -1.23 9.79 -4.27
N GLU A 64 -1.50 11.08 -4.08
CA GLU A 64 -1.56 12.01 -5.20
C GLU A 64 -0.19 12.18 -5.84
N LYS A 65 0.86 12.27 -5.03
CA LYS A 65 2.22 12.34 -5.55
C LYS A 65 2.56 11.10 -6.36
N LEU A 66 2.17 9.93 -5.87
CA LEU A 66 2.39 8.68 -6.58
C LEU A 66 1.69 8.68 -7.93
N ARG A 67 0.44 9.15 -7.97
CA ARG A 67 -0.31 9.19 -9.23
C ARG A 67 0.31 10.13 -10.24
N GLN A 68 0.87 11.25 -9.76
CA GLN A 68 1.45 12.26 -10.63
C GLN A 68 2.90 11.99 -11.01
N GLY A 69 3.51 10.96 -10.40
CA GLY A 69 4.91 10.66 -10.65
C GLY A 69 5.89 11.56 -9.92
N ASP A 70 5.42 12.28 -8.92
CA ASP A 70 6.28 13.14 -8.10
C ASP A 70 7.14 12.32 -7.16
N ALA A 71 8.21 12.93 -6.69
CA ALA A 71 9.11 12.28 -5.74
C ALA A 71 8.42 12.06 -4.40
N VAL A 72 8.59 10.87 -3.84
CA VAL A 72 8.02 10.49 -2.56
C VAL A 72 9.13 9.92 -1.69
N LEU A 73 9.08 10.21 -0.40
CA LEU A 73 10.06 9.71 0.56
C LEU A 73 9.52 8.49 1.29
N ASN A 74 10.42 7.62 1.72
CA ASN A 74 10.04 6.46 2.52
C ASN A 74 9.31 6.89 3.79
N SER A 75 9.74 7.98 4.41
CA SER A 75 9.08 8.50 5.61
C SER A 75 7.63 8.89 5.35
N GLU A 76 7.34 9.38 4.15
CA GLU A 76 5.97 9.72 3.78
C GLU A 76 5.10 8.48 3.68
N LEU A 77 5.64 7.41 3.09
CA LEU A 77 4.91 6.15 3.01
C LEU A 77 4.64 5.59 4.41
N ARG A 78 5.66 5.57 5.26
CA ARG A 78 5.51 5.05 6.62
C ARG A 78 4.44 5.79 7.40
N LYS A 79 4.47 7.12 7.31
CA LYS A 79 3.55 7.96 8.05
C LYS A 79 2.10 7.75 7.59
N ALA A 80 1.91 7.74 6.28
CA ALA A 80 0.58 7.56 5.72
C ALA A 80 0.01 6.18 6.06
N LEU A 81 0.83 5.14 5.99
CA LEU A 81 0.38 3.79 6.30
C LEU A 81 0.12 3.62 7.80
N ALA A 82 0.88 4.31 8.65
CA ALA A 82 0.63 4.26 10.09
C ALA A 82 -0.73 4.87 10.42
N ILE A 83 -1.05 6.00 9.81
CA ILE A 83 -2.34 6.64 10.01
C ILE A 83 -3.47 5.76 9.49
N PHE A 84 -3.29 5.21 8.30
CA PHE A 84 -4.27 4.31 7.72
C PHE A 84 -4.51 3.09 8.62
N GLY A 85 -3.43 2.49 9.12
CA GLY A 85 -3.53 1.31 9.97
C GLY A 85 -4.31 1.58 11.24
N GLN A 86 -4.12 2.75 11.84
CA GLN A 86 -4.86 3.13 13.04
C GLN A 86 -6.36 3.25 12.75
N GLU A 87 -6.70 3.91 11.65
CA GLU A 87 -8.09 4.09 11.27
C GLU A 87 -8.74 2.77 10.91
N TYR A 88 -8.02 1.93 10.17
CA TYR A 88 -8.51 0.62 9.76
C TYR A 88 -8.79 -0.26 10.99
N ASN A 89 -7.85 -0.31 11.92
CA ASN A 89 -8.00 -1.11 13.13
C ASN A 89 -9.13 -0.60 14.01
N SER A 90 -9.28 0.72 14.13
CA SER A 90 -10.35 1.30 14.92
C SER A 90 -11.72 0.91 14.37
N GLN A 91 -11.88 0.97 13.05
CA GLN A 91 -13.15 0.60 12.42
C GLN A 91 -13.46 -0.86 12.64
N ASN A 92 -12.45 -1.73 12.51
CA ASN A 92 -12.65 -3.15 12.70
C ASN A 92 -13.00 -3.49 14.15
N GLN A 93 -12.39 -2.80 15.11
CA GLN A 93 -12.70 -3.01 16.52
C GLN A 93 -14.06 -2.46 16.86
N GLY A 94 -14.45 -1.35 16.28
CA GLY A 94 -15.73 -0.74 16.54
C GLY A 94 -16.92 -1.54 16.03
N GLY A 95 -16.67 -2.53 15.20
CA GLY A 95 -17.73 -3.38 14.69
C GLY A 95 -18.25 -4.43 15.64
N GLU A 96 -17.69 -4.49 16.78
CA GLU A 96 -18.09 -5.45 17.81
C GLU A 96 -19.54 -5.31 18.25
#